data_26123306edaca9a2aed96cea2ee2b457
#
_entry.id   26123306edaca9a2aed96cea2ee2b457
#
_cell.length_a   1.000
_cell.length_b   1.000
_cell.length_c   1.000
_cell.angle_alpha   90.00
_cell.angle_beta   90.00
_cell.angle_gamma   90.00
#
_symmetry.space_group_name_H-M   'P 1'
#
loop_
_entity.id
_entity.type
_entity.pdbx_description
1 polymer ?
#
loop_
_entity_poly.entity_id
_entity_poly.type
_entity_poly.pdbx_seq_one_letter_code
_entity_poly.pdbx_strand_id
1 'polypeptide(L)'
;MEEAGTGTAGSGEGENTDASTTSSTDASTTSSTDASTTSGDGDGDGDEDLPCGLDPDVDCPACVVPQHAPCDEGEGLDAAALIGLGCPGEIQVSAGVTAMEEGWEARTHFGTTDTWDPTEGERYLVLGTGHTSDLDLPPDMTTCSQFLGDVEEPGDLDLPAPIQETNAGDCYLYPELVGTGDCSNTIQGQLSQISFNTYDYMELRVQVTVPETVDQFSFDWAFLSRGIPGDVGSGYNDMFLVWLEAGDWTGNVALTDQGNAVSLNTIGFEPDYEPSAPALVGTCMAESGATDWNTAVAFLPPGDTVTIVFAVFDGFDGTLDSYVFIDNFRWGCQ
;
A
#
# COMPACT_ATOMS: atom_id res chain seq x y z
N MET A 1 59.04 -22.91 4.28
CA MET A 1 59.48 -21.56 3.86
C MET A 1 58.26 -20.70 4.07
N GLU A 2 57.97 -20.24 5.25
CA GLU A 2 58.44 -19.06 5.99
C GLU A 2 58.47 -17.81 5.11
N GLU A 3 57.59 -16.89 5.37
CA GLU A 3 57.92 -15.60 5.93
C GLU A 3 56.70 -14.89 6.49
N ALA A 4 56.87 -14.46 7.71
CA ALA A 4 55.98 -13.66 8.51
C ALA A 4 56.23 -12.16 8.23
N GLY A 5 55.17 -11.36 8.22
CA GLY A 5 55.24 -9.91 8.16
C GLY A 5 54.37 -9.28 9.24
N THR A 6 55.00 -8.92 10.34
CA THR A 6 54.45 -8.10 11.44
C THR A 6 54.58 -6.62 11.14
N GLY A 7 53.58 -5.81 11.53
CA GLY A 7 53.66 -4.36 11.49
C GLY A 7 52.44 -3.73 12.11
N THR A 8 52.49 -3.52 13.31
CA THR A 8 52.54 -2.38 14.33
C THR A 8 51.37 -1.40 14.28
N ALA A 9 50.85 -1.25 15.50
CA ALA A 9 49.87 -0.37 16.02
C ALA A 9 50.16 1.16 15.77
N GLY A 10 49.10 1.91 15.69
CA GLY A 10 49.08 3.37 15.83
C GLY A 10 47.86 3.81 16.57
N SER A 11 48.07 4.03 17.88
CA SER A 11 47.17 4.69 18.81
C SER A 11 47.17 6.21 18.56
N GLY A 12 45.99 6.79 18.58
CA GLY A 12 45.79 8.24 18.56
C GLY A 12 44.59 8.60 19.40
N GLU A 13 44.85 8.82 20.69
CA GLU A 13 43.93 9.46 21.63
C GLU A 13 43.84 10.96 21.34
N GLY A 14 42.63 11.52 21.45
CA GLY A 14 42.39 12.94 21.38
C GLY A 14 41.12 13.29 22.15
N GLU A 15 41.27 13.45 23.48
CA GLU A 15 40.32 14.13 24.35
C GLU A 15 40.25 15.61 24.02
N ASN A 16 39.06 16.17 24.12
CA ASN A 16 38.75 17.47 24.75
C ASN A 16 37.22 17.63 24.81
N THR A 17 36.63 17.55 25.95
CA THR A 17 36.34 18.43 27.09
C THR A 17 35.69 19.77 26.76
N ASP A 18 34.57 19.90 27.44
CA ASP A 18 33.94 21.01 28.15
C ASP A 18 32.94 21.86 27.35
N ALA A 19 31.72 21.81 27.72
CA ALA A 19 30.98 22.31 28.91
C ALA A 19 30.41 23.73 28.70
N SER A 20 29.20 23.83 29.14
CA SER A 20 28.61 24.98 29.86
C SER A 20 27.37 25.60 29.23
N THR A 21 26.20 25.23 29.73
CA THR A 21 25.27 25.98 30.65
C THR A 21 24.85 27.36 30.15
N THR A 22 23.61 27.68 30.06
CA THR A 22 22.63 28.15 31.05
C THR A 22 21.39 28.72 30.35
N SER A 23 20.23 28.28 30.71
CA SER A 23 19.04 28.88 31.29
C SER A 23 18.72 30.35 30.97
N SER A 24 17.48 30.61 30.56
CA SER A 24 16.50 31.35 31.37
C SER A 24 15.23 31.67 30.54
N THR A 25 14.14 31.24 31.06
CA THR A 25 12.84 31.89 31.29
C THR A 25 12.72 33.35 30.82
N ASP A 26 11.63 33.66 30.10
CA ASP A 26 10.65 34.60 30.60
C ASP A 26 9.35 34.60 29.81
N ALA A 27 8.28 34.55 30.53
CA ALA A 27 6.91 34.71 30.08
C ALA A 27 6.60 36.22 29.89
N SER A 28 5.82 36.56 28.89
CA SER A 28 5.09 37.83 28.91
C SER A 28 3.79 37.74 28.09
N THR A 29 2.71 37.69 28.82
CA THR A 29 1.34 37.99 28.38
C THR A 29 1.21 39.47 28.08
N THR A 30 0.59 39.82 26.96
CA THR A 30 -0.25 41.04 26.87
C THR A 30 -1.33 40.86 25.81
N SER A 31 -2.54 40.94 26.27
CA SER A 31 -3.78 41.19 25.55
C SER A 31 -3.83 42.61 25.01
N SER A 32 -4.31 42.80 23.78
CA SER A 32 -5.01 44.03 23.41
C SER A 32 -5.97 43.74 22.27
N THR A 33 -7.23 43.90 22.58
CA THR A 33 -8.35 44.13 21.71
C THR A 33 -8.19 45.45 20.97
N ASP A 34 -8.36 45.44 19.66
CA ASP A 34 -8.91 46.63 18.96
C ASP A 34 -9.70 46.17 17.74
N ALA A 35 -10.97 46.47 17.79
CA ALA A 35 -11.91 46.39 16.71
C ALA A 35 -11.65 47.56 15.74
N SER A 36 -11.42 47.26 14.48
CA SER A 36 -11.49 48.27 13.42
C SER A 36 -12.29 47.72 12.25
N THR A 37 -13.53 48.18 12.17
CA THR A 37 -14.37 48.06 10.99
C THR A 37 -13.83 48.93 9.86
N THR A 38 -13.43 48.29 8.76
CA THR A 38 -13.33 48.98 7.47
C THR A 38 -14.06 48.14 6.43
N SER A 39 -15.19 48.68 6.00
CA SER A 39 -15.86 48.34 4.76
C SER A 39 -14.92 48.65 3.58
N GLY A 40 -14.52 47.63 2.86
CA GLY A 40 -13.78 47.72 1.61
C GLY A 40 -14.51 46.94 0.52
N ASP A 41 -14.80 47.67 -0.57
CA ASP A 41 -15.53 47.22 -1.75
C ASP A 41 -14.84 46.03 -2.43
N GLY A 42 -15.68 45.13 -2.95
CA GLY A 42 -15.26 43.90 -3.59
C GLY A 42 -14.46 44.12 -4.87
N ASP A 43 -13.33 43.46 -4.93
CA ASP A 43 -12.69 43.05 -6.17
C ASP A 43 -12.73 41.53 -6.19
N GLY A 44 -13.33 40.99 -7.26
CA GLY A 44 -13.53 39.55 -7.41
C GLY A 44 -12.19 38.84 -7.60
N ASP A 45 -11.67 38.38 -6.50
CA ASP A 45 -10.61 37.38 -6.48
C ASP A 45 -11.31 36.03 -6.44
N GLY A 46 -10.96 35.16 -7.37
CA GLY A 46 -11.57 33.85 -7.47
C GLY A 46 -11.44 33.14 -6.12
N ASP A 47 -12.58 32.89 -5.50
CA ASP A 47 -12.68 31.93 -4.43
C ASP A 47 -12.20 30.61 -5.03
N GLU A 48 -10.96 30.24 -4.76
CA GLU A 48 -10.55 28.86 -4.90
C GLU A 48 -11.44 28.09 -3.94
N ASP A 49 -12.30 27.23 -4.49
CA ASP A 49 -13.18 26.37 -3.73
C ASP A 49 -12.33 25.55 -2.73
N LEU A 50 -12.26 26.02 -1.50
CA LEU A 50 -11.58 25.28 -0.44
C LEU A 50 -12.31 23.96 -0.21
N PRO A 51 -11.59 22.86 0.00
CA PRO A 51 -12.19 21.58 0.32
C PRO A 51 -13.19 21.68 1.47
N CYS A 52 -14.26 20.92 1.41
CA CYS A 52 -15.24 20.80 2.46
C CYS A 52 -14.58 20.67 3.84
N GLY A 53 -15.01 21.48 4.79
CA GLY A 53 -14.47 21.51 6.15
C GLY A 53 -13.39 22.56 6.41
N LEU A 54 -12.81 23.18 5.38
CA LEU A 54 -11.87 24.30 5.54
C LEU A 54 -12.53 25.66 5.42
N ASP A 55 -13.70 25.74 4.78
CA ASP A 55 -14.53 26.96 4.73
C ASP A 55 -15.75 26.80 5.66
N PRO A 56 -15.87 27.61 6.73
CA PRO A 56 -16.98 27.51 7.68
C PRO A 56 -18.32 27.98 7.07
N ASP A 57 -18.32 28.63 5.91
CA ASP A 57 -19.51 29.14 5.24
C ASP A 57 -20.00 28.22 4.11
N VAL A 58 -19.26 27.14 3.80
CA VAL A 58 -19.66 26.11 2.84
C VAL A 58 -20.40 24.99 3.58
N ASP A 59 -21.71 24.85 3.31
CA ASP A 59 -22.47 23.67 3.71
C ASP A 59 -21.96 22.45 2.94
N CYS A 60 -21.09 21.67 3.58
CA CYS A 60 -20.66 20.39 3.05
C CYS A 60 -21.85 19.45 2.85
N PRO A 61 -21.91 18.70 1.76
CA PRO A 61 -22.91 17.64 1.63
C PRO A 61 -22.85 16.75 2.87
N ALA A 62 -24.00 16.45 3.45
CA ALA A 62 -24.01 15.50 4.56
C ALA A 62 -23.41 14.17 4.08
N CYS A 63 -22.44 13.65 4.83
CA CYS A 63 -21.91 12.33 4.57
C CYS A 63 -23.04 11.30 4.56
N VAL A 64 -23.24 10.65 3.44
CA VAL A 64 -24.20 9.56 3.30
C VAL A 64 -23.47 8.41 2.63
N VAL A 65 -22.92 7.55 3.47
CA VAL A 65 -22.25 6.33 2.99
C VAL A 65 -23.29 5.41 2.35
N PRO A 66 -23.07 4.90 1.14
CA PRO A 66 -23.94 3.91 0.51
C PRO A 66 -24.16 2.71 1.45
N GLN A 67 -25.36 2.13 1.41
CA GLN A 67 -25.61 0.93 2.16
C GLN A 67 -24.72 -0.17 1.60
N HIS A 68 -23.95 -0.80 2.47
CA HIS A 68 -23.07 -1.90 2.14
C HIS A 68 -23.60 -3.21 2.74
N ALA A 69 -23.47 -4.30 2.00
CA ALA A 69 -23.67 -5.66 2.47
C ALA A 69 -22.72 -6.58 1.67
N PRO A 70 -21.95 -7.45 2.33
CA PRO A 70 -21.06 -8.35 1.62
C PRO A 70 -21.83 -9.20 0.61
N CYS A 71 -21.19 -9.49 -0.52
CA CYS A 71 -21.77 -10.30 -1.59
C CYS A 71 -20.80 -11.38 -2.10
N ASP A 72 -19.96 -11.82 -1.23
CA ASP A 72 -18.90 -12.81 -1.43
C ASP A 72 -19.37 -14.26 -1.17
N GLU A 73 -20.69 -14.47 -1.03
CA GLU A 73 -21.30 -15.80 -0.89
C GLU A 73 -21.52 -16.45 -2.27
N GLY A 74 -21.31 -17.77 -2.35
CA GLY A 74 -21.66 -18.57 -3.53
C GLY A 74 -20.47 -18.99 -4.38
N GLU A 75 -20.74 -19.42 -5.63
CA GLU A 75 -19.72 -19.86 -6.60
C GLU A 75 -19.65 -18.89 -7.77
N GLY A 76 -18.46 -18.78 -8.38
CA GLY A 76 -18.25 -17.98 -9.58
C GLY A 76 -18.28 -16.47 -9.34
N LEU A 77 -17.82 -16.06 -8.18
CA LEU A 77 -17.68 -14.65 -7.81
C LEU A 77 -16.59 -13.97 -8.65
N ASP A 78 -16.80 -12.72 -8.98
CA ASP A 78 -15.72 -11.88 -9.51
C ASP A 78 -14.84 -11.33 -8.36
N ALA A 79 -13.63 -10.92 -8.70
CA ALA A 79 -12.66 -10.46 -7.71
C ALA A 79 -13.09 -9.17 -7.00
N ALA A 80 -13.91 -8.33 -7.62
CA ALA A 80 -14.41 -7.13 -6.98
C ALA A 80 -15.44 -7.45 -5.89
N ALA A 81 -16.31 -8.44 -6.13
CA ALA A 81 -17.28 -8.90 -5.13
C ALA A 81 -16.59 -9.47 -3.89
N LEU A 82 -15.45 -10.15 -4.06
CA LEU A 82 -14.66 -10.73 -2.95
C LEU A 82 -14.10 -9.68 -1.99
N ILE A 83 -13.88 -8.47 -2.46
CA ILE A 83 -13.41 -7.36 -1.62
C ILE A 83 -14.54 -6.42 -1.19
N GLY A 84 -15.81 -6.76 -1.47
CA GLY A 84 -16.96 -5.96 -1.09
C GLY A 84 -17.32 -4.84 -2.09
N LEU A 85 -16.86 -4.90 -3.35
CA LEU A 85 -17.16 -3.92 -4.38
C LEU A 85 -18.19 -4.43 -5.39
N GLY A 86 -19.11 -3.54 -5.80
CA GLY A 86 -20.09 -3.85 -6.85
C GLY A 86 -21.20 -4.78 -6.40
N CYS A 87 -21.44 -4.92 -5.12
CA CYS A 87 -22.48 -5.75 -4.55
C CYS A 87 -23.88 -5.29 -4.97
N PRO A 88 -24.87 -6.20 -4.99
CA PRO A 88 -26.23 -5.86 -5.41
C PRO A 88 -26.85 -4.71 -4.61
N GLY A 89 -27.23 -3.64 -5.28
CA GLY A 89 -27.78 -2.43 -4.65
C GLY A 89 -26.74 -1.36 -4.35
N GLU A 90 -25.49 -1.63 -4.59
CA GLU A 90 -24.38 -0.69 -4.49
C GLU A 90 -24.06 -0.02 -5.84
N ILE A 91 -22.97 0.72 -5.83
CA ILE A 91 -22.45 1.43 -6.98
C ILE A 91 -21.94 0.42 -8.01
N GLN A 92 -22.27 0.65 -9.27
CA GLN A 92 -21.76 -0.18 -10.34
C GLN A 92 -20.27 0.09 -10.56
N VAL A 93 -19.49 -0.97 -10.56
CA VAL A 93 -18.07 -0.93 -10.86
C VAL A 93 -17.78 -1.65 -12.18
N SER A 94 -16.74 -1.23 -12.86
CA SER A 94 -16.12 -2.01 -13.94
C SER A 94 -14.83 -2.58 -13.39
N ALA A 95 -14.79 -3.88 -13.21
CA ALA A 95 -13.62 -4.54 -12.66
C ALA A 95 -13.08 -5.61 -13.63
N GLY A 96 -11.78 -5.87 -13.56
CA GLY A 96 -11.12 -6.92 -14.31
C GLY A 96 -9.83 -7.33 -13.62
N VAL A 97 -9.56 -8.63 -13.61
CA VAL A 97 -8.29 -9.19 -13.17
C VAL A 97 -7.40 -9.39 -14.39
N THR A 98 -6.20 -8.82 -14.35
CA THR A 98 -5.11 -9.18 -15.26
C THR A 98 -4.15 -10.02 -14.45
N ALA A 99 -4.19 -11.31 -14.68
CA ALA A 99 -3.46 -12.28 -13.91
C ALA A 99 -3.29 -13.56 -14.74
N MET A 100 -2.34 -14.40 -14.36
CA MET A 100 -2.40 -15.81 -14.69
C MET A 100 -3.69 -16.38 -14.09
N GLU A 101 -4.31 -17.35 -14.76
CA GLU A 101 -5.58 -17.96 -14.31
C GLU A 101 -5.48 -18.51 -12.87
N GLU A 102 -4.28 -18.87 -12.45
CA GLU A 102 -3.96 -19.49 -11.16
C GLU A 102 -3.34 -18.52 -10.12
N GLY A 103 -3.15 -17.26 -10.51
CA GLY A 103 -2.57 -16.20 -9.66
C GLY A 103 -3.58 -15.47 -8.77
N TRP A 104 -4.86 -15.89 -8.76
CA TRP A 104 -5.85 -15.33 -7.88
C TRP A 104 -6.92 -16.35 -7.49
N GLU A 105 -7.47 -16.21 -6.31
CA GLU A 105 -8.58 -17.03 -5.83
C GLU A 105 -9.38 -16.37 -4.70
N ALA A 106 -10.54 -16.97 -4.39
CA ALA A 106 -11.35 -16.64 -3.22
C ALA A 106 -11.01 -17.59 -2.07
N ARG A 107 -10.72 -17.04 -0.87
CA ARG A 107 -10.46 -17.83 0.33
C ARG A 107 -11.41 -17.50 1.46
N THR A 108 -11.73 -18.52 2.26
CA THR A 108 -12.52 -18.40 3.50
C THR A 108 -11.63 -18.41 4.74
N HIS A 109 -10.37 -18.77 4.59
CA HIS A 109 -9.41 -18.92 5.69
C HIS A 109 -8.03 -19.24 5.13
N PHE A 110 -6.96 -18.84 5.86
CA PHE A 110 -5.60 -19.29 5.60
C PHE A 110 -4.83 -19.47 6.90
N GLY A 111 -3.95 -20.49 6.92
CA GLY A 111 -3.09 -20.79 8.06
C GLY A 111 -3.71 -21.69 9.10
N THR A 112 -3.12 -21.76 10.29
CA THR A 112 -3.52 -22.65 11.38
C THR A 112 -4.24 -21.96 12.52
N THR A 113 -4.47 -20.66 12.40
CA THR A 113 -5.19 -19.80 13.35
C THR A 113 -6.17 -18.93 12.58
N ASP A 114 -7.06 -18.26 13.28
CA ASP A 114 -8.04 -17.30 12.76
C ASP A 114 -7.42 -15.92 12.37
N THR A 115 -6.10 -15.84 12.31
CA THR A 115 -5.37 -14.58 11.96
C THR A 115 -5.82 -14.05 10.60
N TRP A 116 -5.96 -14.90 9.60
CA TRP A 116 -6.39 -14.52 8.26
C TRP A 116 -7.76 -15.12 7.90
N ASP A 117 -8.71 -15.04 8.83
CA ASP A 117 -10.12 -15.17 8.53
C ASP A 117 -10.60 -13.89 7.82
N PRO A 118 -11.67 -13.92 7.01
CA PRO A 118 -12.24 -12.73 6.41
C PRO A 118 -12.52 -11.64 7.45
N THR A 119 -12.18 -10.42 7.14
CA THR A 119 -12.51 -9.25 7.96
C THR A 119 -13.94 -8.80 7.70
N GLU A 120 -14.49 -9.19 6.53
CA GLU A 120 -15.89 -9.05 6.21
C GLU A 120 -16.42 -10.26 5.43
N GLY A 121 -17.73 -10.55 5.59
CA GLY A 121 -18.41 -11.60 4.82
C GLY A 121 -17.91 -13.02 5.13
N GLU A 122 -17.83 -13.82 4.07
CA GLU A 122 -17.39 -15.21 4.16
C GLU A 122 -16.03 -15.48 3.49
N ARG A 123 -15.57 -14.55 2.62
CA ARG A 123 -14.40 -14.74 1.78
C ARG A 123 -13.66 -13.43 1.54
N TYR A 124 -12.40 -13.55 1.17
CA TYR A 124 -11.55 -12.48 0.71
C TYR A 124 -10.85 -12.86 -0.60
N LEU A 125 -10.31 -11.88 -1.30
CA LEU A 125 -9.51 -12.04 -2.50
C LEU A 125 -8.05 -12.33 -2.12
N VAL A 126 -7.45 -13.31 -2.79
CA VAL A 126 -6.00 -13.52 -2.82
C VAL A 126 -5.49 -13.18 -4.20
N LEU A 127 -4.45 -12.34 -4.28
CA LEU A 127 -3.59 -12.18 -5.46
C LEU A 127 -2.20 -12.69 -5.10
N GLY A 128 -1.53 -13.37 -6.01
CA GLY A 128 -0.20 -13.92 -5.78
C GLY A 128 0.66 -13.88 -7.04
N THR A 129 1.96 -13.72 -6.86
CA THR A 129 2.95 -13.81 -7.94
C THR A 129 3.18 -15.26 -8.38
N GLY A 130 2.75 -16.23 -7.56
CA GLY A 130 2.69 -17.65 -7.87
C GLY A 130 1.28 -18.21 -7.84
N HIS A 131 1.18 -19.55 -7.92
CA HIS A 131 -0.12 -20.22 -7.85
C HIS A 131 -0.73 -20.10 -6.45
N THR A 132 -1.89 -19.48 -6.34
CA THR A 132 -2.59 -19.33 -5.05
C THR A 132 -2.95 -20.65 -4.40
N SER A 133 -3.18 -21.71 -5.21
CA SER A 133 -3.41 -23.08 -4.71
C SER A 133 -2.23 -23.65 -3.92
N ASP A 134 -1.03 -23.17 -4.12
CA ASP A 134 0.16 -23.66 -3.43
C ASP A 134 0.23 -23.23 -1.97
N LEU A 135 -0.52 -22.18 -1.60
CA LEU A 135 -0.71 -21.83 -0.21
C LEU A 135 -1.20 -23.01 0.66
N ASP A 136 -1.96 -23.95 0.07
CA ASP A 136 -2.48 -25.14 0.76
C ASP A 136 -1.49 -26.31 0.85
N LEU A 137 -0.33 -26.20 0.19
CA LEU A 137 0.65 -27.26 0.23
C LEU A 137 1.36 -27.34 1.59
N PRO A 138 1.77 -28.55 2.02
CA PRO A 138 2.53 -28.69 3.24
C PRO A 138 3.93 -28.06 3.08
N PRO A 139 4.60 -27.73 4.18
CA PRO A 139 5.93 -27.12 4.14
C PRO A 139 6.95 -28.12 3.58
N ASP A 140 7.10 -28.12 2.27
CA ASP A 140 8.16 -28.82 1.56
C ASP A 140 8.94 -27.78 0.78
N MET A 141 10.23 -27.65 1.07
CA MET A 141 11.13 -26.71 0.43
C MET A 141 11.15 -26.82 -1.10
N THR A 142 10.67 -27.92 -1.65
CA THR A 142 10.63 -28.14 -3.08
C THR A 142 9.33 -27.71 -3.74
N THR A 143 8.24 -27.57 -2.97
CA THR A 143 6.90 -27.23 -3.52
C THR A 143 6.54 -25.77 -3.37
N CYS A 144 7.00 -25.09 -2.32
CA CYS A 144 6.67 -23.69 -2.06
C CYS A 144 7.75 -22.70 -2.50
N SER A 145 8.84 -23.18 -2.98
CA SER A 145 9.92 -22.40 -3.62
C SER A 145 10.21 -22.88 -5.03
N GLN A 146 9.38 -23.78 -5.55
CA GLN A 146 9.46 -24.13 -6.95
C GLN A 146 8.76 -23.06 -7.74
N PHE A 147 9.53 -22.36 -8.51
CA PHE A 147 9.28 -21.92 -9.86
C PHE A 147 7.82 -22.13 -10.30
N LEU A 148 6.94 -21.42 -9.70
CA LEU A 148 5.59 -21.31 -10.23
C LEU A 148 5.55 -20.23 -11.29
N GLY A 149 6.58 -19.45 -11.33
CA GLY A 149 6.88 -18.53 -12.39
C GLY A 149 7.31 -19.21 -13.67
N ASP A 150 6.50 -20.11 -14.20
CA ASP A 150 6.63 -20.53 -15.59
C ASP A 150 6.21 -19.40 -16.55
N VAL A 151 5.85 -18.26 -16.03
CA VAL A 151 5.67 -17.04 -16.79
C VAL A 151 6.82 -16.08 -16.44
N GLU A 152 8.05 -16.49 -16.79
CA GLU A 152 9.09 -15.53 -17.09
C GLU A 152 8.64 -14.70 -18.31
N GLU A 153 7.69 -13.84 -18.14
CA GLU A 153 7.67 -12.67 -18.99
C GLU A 153 8.94 -11.90 -18.60
N PRO A 154 9.85 -11.70 -19.55
CA PRO A 154 11.07 -10.95 -19.26
C PRO A 154 10.66 -9.61 -18.70
N GLY A 155 11.06 -9.33 -17.46
CA GLY A 155 10.64 -8.17 -16.71
C GLY A 155 10.62 -6.94 -17.60
N ASP A 156 9.42 -6.45 -17.88
CA ASP A 156 9.29 -5.12 -18.44
C ASP A 156 9.75 -4.18 -17.33
N LEU A 157 10.67 -3.31 -17.65
CA LEU A 157 11.18 -2.31 -16.72
C LEU A 157 10.09 -1.35 -16.26
N ASP A 158 8.94 -1.36 -16.95
CA ASP A 158 7.84 -0.45 -16.74
C ASP A 158 6.62 -1.23 -16.21
N LEU A 159 6.12 -0.83 -15.05
CA LEU A 159 4.83 -1.32 -14.55
C LEU A 159 3.70 -0.91 -15.52
N PRO A 160 2.63 -1.71 -15.64
CA PRO A 160 1.50 -1.36 -16.50
C PRO A 160 0.87 -0.02 -16.09
N ALA A 161 0.54 0.82 -17.07
CA ALA A 161 -0.19 2.05 -16.79
C ALA A 161 -1.52 1.76 -16.05
N PRO A 162 -1.94 2.60 -15.07
CA PRO A 162 -1.44 3.94 -14.77
C PRO A 162 -0.28 4.01 -13.78
N ILE A 163 0.25 2.89 -13.29
CA ILE A 163 1.30 2.87 -12.27
C ILE A 163 2.57 3.46 -12.88
N GLN A 164 3.07 4.53 -12.27
CA GLN A 164 4.29 5.20 -12.71
C GLN A 164 5.01 5.85 -11.53
N GLU A 165 6.24 5.41 -11.28
CA GLU A 165 7.06 5.98 -10.23
C GLU A 165 7.46 7.44 -10.54
N THR A 166 7.67 8.22 -9.50
CA THR A 166 8.26 9.56 -9.59
C THR A 166 9.05 9.89 -8.32
N ASN A 167 10.08 10.70 -8.47
CA ASN A 167 10.82 11.26 -7.35
C ASN A 167 10.46 12.72 -7.06
N ALA A 168 9.41 13.25 -7.65
CA ALA A 168 8.93 14.61 -7.48
C ALA A 168 7.70 14.77 -6.56
N GLY A 169 7.06 13.74 -6.24
CA GLY A 169 6.15 13.27 -5.24
C GLY A 169 5.15 14.19 -4.52
N ASP A 170 4.67 15.28 -5.10
CA ASP A 170 3.66 16.12 -4.47
C ASP A 170 2.81 16.78 -5.56
N CYS A 171 1.59 16.25 -5.74
CA CYS A 171 0.68 16.79 -6.76
C CYS A 171 0.17 18.18 -6.45
N TYR A 172 0.19 18.63 -5.20
CA TYR A 172 -0.16 20.01 -4.85
C TYR A 172 0.89 20.98 -5.35
N LEU A 173 2.18 20.62 -5.25
CA LEU A 173 3.29 21.43 -5.77
C LEU A 173 3.53 21.21 -7.27
N TYR A 174 3.19 20.03 -7.78
CA TYR A 174 3.43 19.60 -9.16
C TYR A 174 2.16 19.00 -9.77
N PRO A 175 1.14 19.84 -10.07
CA PRO A 175 -0.16 19.36 -10.58
C PRO A 175 -0.07 18.53 -11.87
N GLU A 176 1.03 18.67 -12.63
CA GLU A 176 1.29 17.87 -13.83
C GLU A 176 1.58 16.40 -13.54
N LEU A 177 1.80 16.01 -12.29
CA LEU A 177 1.96 14.61 -11.89
C LEU A 177 0.63 13.85 -11.86
N VAL A 178 -0.48 14.54 -11.73
CA VAL A 178 -1.81 13.90 -11.74
C VAL A 178 -1.99 13.11 -13.04
N GLY A 179 -2.27 11.82 -12.94
CA GLY A 179 -2.39 10.90 -14.06
C GLY A 179 -1.07 10.51 -14.75
N THR A 180 0.09 11.01 -14.26
CA THR A 180 1.39 10.77 -14.89
C THR A 180 2.52 10.44 -13.91
N GLY A 181 2.25 10.36 -12.60
CA GLY A 181 3.29 10.10 -11.62
C GLY A 181 2.76 9.76 -10.23
N ASP A 182 3.66 9.45 -9.31
CA ASP A 182 3.37 9.06 -7.94
C ASP A 182 3.37 10.29 -7.01
N CYS A 183 2.20 10.79 -6.66
CA CYS A 183 2.04 11.90 -5.72
C CYS A 183 2.45 11.55 -4.29
N SER A 184 2.46 10.27 -3.94
CA SER A 184 2.96 9.80 -2.64
C SER A 184 4.48 9.72 -2.59
N ASN A 185 5.14 9.65 -3.75
CA ASN A 185 6.59 9.49 -3.89
C ASN A 185 7.15 8.27 -3.13
N THR A 186 6.37 7.19 -3.02
CA THR A 186 6.71 6.07 -2.15
C THR A 186 7.32 4.90 -2.90
N ILE A 187 6.97 4.69 -4.18
CA ILE A 187 7.33 3.47 -4.89
C ILE A 187 8.72 3.52 -5.50
N GLN A 188 9.21 4.67 -5.95
CA GLN A 188 10.51 4.76 -6.63
C GLN A 188 11.67 4.24 -5.76
N GLY A 189 11.65 4.55 -4.46
CA GLY A 189 12.68 4.10 -3.53
C GLY A 189 12.78 2.58 -3.43
N GLN A 190 11.66 1.88 -3.60
CA GLN A 190 11.59 0.41 -3.59
C GLN A 190 11.93 -0.17 -4.97
N LEU A 191 11.36 0.38 -6.04
CA LEU A 191 11.66 -0.06 -7.41
C LEU A 191 13.13 0.12 -7.77
N SER A 192 13.80 1.16 -7.27
CA SER A 192 15.24 1.35 -7.50
C SER A 192 16.11 0.23 -6.91
N GLN A 193 15.62 -0.48 -5.89
CA GLN A 193 16.34 -1.62 -5.28
C GLN A 193 16.33 -2.85 -6.20
N ILE A 194 15.25 -3.06 -6.93
CA ILE A 194 15.10 -4.16 -7.89
C ILE A 194 15.62 -3.81 -9.29
N SER A 195 16.29 -2.67 -9.45
CA SER A 195 16.75 -2.19 -10.76
C SER A 195 15.60 -2.05 -11.78
N PHE A 196 14.39 -1.78 -11.29
CA PHE A 196 13.14 -1.67 -12.06
C PHE A 196 12.75 -2.95 -12.84
N ASN A 197 13.26 -4.11 -12.46
CA ASN A 197 12.83 -5.39 -13.02
C ASN A 197 11.66 -5.93 -12.21
N THR A 198 10.52 -6.11 -12.86
CA THR A 198 9.31 -6.69 -12.27
C THR A 198 8.95 -7.98 -12.98
N TYR A 199 8.47 -8.97 -12.22
CA TYR A 199 8.08 -10.29 -12.71
C TYR A 199 6.73 -10.68 -12.13
N ASP A 200 6.05 -11.61 -12.78
CA ASP A 200 4.82 -12.23 -12.27
C ASP A 200 3.77 -11.23 -11.78
N TYR A 201 3.58 -10.15 -12.56
CA TYR A 201 2.67 -9.07 -12.23
C TYR A 201 1.21 -9.52 -12.28
N MET A 202 0.49 -9.29 -11.18
CA MET A 202 -0.93 -9.56 -11.02
C MET A 202 -1.67 -8.31 -10.59
N GLU A 203 -2.85 -8.04 -11.16
CA GLU A 203 -3.67 -6.91 -10.74
C GLU A 203 -5.16 -7.21 -10.72
N LEU A 204 -5.87 -6.62 -9.75
CA LEU A 204 -7.28 -6.31 -9.85
C LEU A 204 -7.41 -4.82 -10.16
N ARG A 205 -7.98 -4.50 -11.32
CA ARG A 205 -8.25 -3.13 -11.75
C ARG A 205 -9.73 -2.83 -11.62
N VAL A 206 -10.05 -1.74 -10.95
CA VAL A 206 -11.41 -1.27 -10.73
C VAL A 206 -11.54 0.15 -11.26
N GLN A 207 -12.59 0.40 -12.06
CA GLN A 207 -13.00 1.74 -12.43
C GLN A 207 -14.40 2.00 -11.86
N VAL A 208 -14.56 3.09 -11.16
CA VAL A 208 -15.79 3.43 -10.45
C VAL A 208 -16.01 4.93 -10.41
N THR A 209 -17.28 5.35 -10.41
CA THR A 209 -17.63 6.74 -10.11
C THR A 209 -17.91 6.86 -8.62
N VAL A 210 -17.13 7.71 -7.95
CA VAL A 210 -17.26 7.98 -6.52
C VAL A 210 -18.62 8.57 -6.23
N PRO A 211 -19.35 8.10 -5.19
CA PRO A 211 -20.62 8.75 -4.81
C PRO A 211 -20.42 10.22 -4.43
N GLU A 212 -21.36 11.07 -4.81
CA GLU A 212 -21.35 12.51 -4.48
C GLU A 212 -21.31 12.83 -2.98
N THR A 213 -21.54 11.84 -2.13
CA THR A 213 -21.71 12.01 -0.69
C THR A 213 -20.60 11.38 0.14
N VAL A 214 -19.57 10.85 -0.49
CA VAL A 214 -18.39 10.25 0.16
C VAL A 214 -17.12 10.87 -0.40
N ASP A 215 -16.07 10.90 0.39
CA ASP A 215 -14.78 11.49 0.05
C ASP A 215 -13.59 10.60 0.40
N GLN A 216 -13.86 9.35 0.80
CA GLN A 216 -12.81 8.37 1.08
C GLN A 216 -13.28 6.94 0.82
N PHE A 217 -12.32 6.03 0.70
CA PHE A 217 -12.53 4.60 0.85
C PHE A 217 -11.49 4.00 1.78
N SER A 218 -11.80 2.83 2.29
CA SER A 218 -10.87 1.98 3.05
C SER A 218 -10.95 0.54 2.55
N PHE A 219 -9.91 -0.23 2.79
CA PHE A 219 -9.88 -1.67 2.57
C PHE A 219 -8.87 -2.31 3.52
N ASP A 220 -9.05 -3.61 3.80
CA ASP A 220 -8.12 -4.38 4.59
C ASP A 220 -7.19 -5.19 3.68
N TRP A 221 -5.93 -5.32 4.09
CA TRP A 221 -4.92 -6.08 3.38
C TRP A 221 -3.96 -6.81 4.33
N ALA A 222 -3.44 -7.96 3.88
CA ALA A 222 -2.32 -8.63 4.52
C ALA A 222 -1.33 -9.07 3.45
N PHE A 223 -0.03 -8.88 3.69
CA PHE A 223 1.04 -9.21 2.76
C PHE A 223 1.89 -10.37 3.29
N LEU A 224 2.12 -11.36 2.45
CA LEU A 224 2.90 -12.55 2.76
C LEU A 224 3.99 -12.71 1.70
N SER A 225 5.23 -13.03 2.10
CA SER A 225 6.31 -13.30 1.15
C SER A 225 7.21 -14.45 1.60
N ARG A 226 7.53 -15.33 0.66
CA ARG A 226 8.52 -16.39 0.85
C ARG A 226 9.95 -15.85 0.99
N GLY A 227 10.23 -14.69 0.42
CA GLY A 227 11.52 -14.00 0.57
C GLY A 227 11.82 -13.52 1.98
N ILE A 228 10.83 -13.41 2.84
CA ILE A 228 11.00 -13.00 4.23
C ILE A 228 11.26 -14.23 5.12
N PRO A 229 12.29 -14.27 5.97
CA PRO A 229 13.26 -13.20 6.26
C PRO A 229 14.54 -13.25 5.40
N GLY A 230 14.67 -14.21 4.50
CA GLY A 230 15.93 -14.54 3.81
C GLY A 230 16.46 -13.39 2.95
N ASP A 231 15.59 -12.70 2.25
CA ASP A 231 15.92 -11.68 1.25
C ASP A 231 15.73 -10.25 1.73
N VAL A 232 15.31 -10.05 2.98
CA VAL A 232 15.15 -8.71 3.55
C VAL A 232 16.43 -7.90 3.45
N GLY A 233 16.33 -6.73 2.82
CA GLY A 233 17.47 -5.83 2.55
C GLY A 233 18.27 -6.20 1.31
N SER A 234 17.81 -7.15 0.52
CA SER A 234 18.40 -7.54 -0.76
C SER A 234 17.77 -6.78 -1.94
N GLY A 235 18.20 -7.13 -3.17
CA GLY A 235 17.56 -6.64 -4.40
C GLY A 235 16.27 -7.39 -4.76
N TYR A 236 15.96 -8.51 -4.11
CA TYR A 236 14.71 -9.25 -4.28
C TYR A 236 13.65 -8.59 -3.40
N ASN A 237 12.84 -7.74 -3.97
CA ASN A 237 11.96 -6.86 -3.21
C ASN A 237 10.55 -6.85 -3.82
N ASP A 238 9.81 -7.91 -3.56
CA ASP A 238 8.43 -8.03 -3.99
C ASP A 238 7.57 -6.93 -3.39
N MET A 239 6.56 -6.49 -4.14
CA MET A 239 5.77 -5.33 -3.74
C MET A 239 4.27 -5.59 -3.87
N PHE A 240 3.52 -4.97 -2.98
CA PHE A 240 2.09 -4.77 -3.09
C PHE A 240 1.79 -3.28 -3.22
N LEU A 241 1.09 -2.91 -4.25
CA LEU A 241 0.67 -1.54 -4.51
C LEU A 241 -0.86 -1.46 -4.61
N VAL A 242 -1.42 -0.37 -4.11
CA VAL A 242 -2.77 0.03 -4.47
C VAL A 242 -2.69 1.42 -5.08
N TRP A 243 -2.75 1.44 -6.40
CA TRP A 243 -2.63 2.66 -7.17
C TRP A 243 -3.98 3.32 -7.36
N LEU A 244 -4.08 4.57 -6.97
CA LEU A 244 -5.25 5.40 -7.20
C LEU A 244 -4.93 6.41 -8.31
N GLU A 245 -5.79 6.49 -9.32
CA GLU A 245 -5.81 7.56 -10.32
C GLU A 245 -7.13 8.32 -10.17
N ALA A 246 -7.06 9.53 -9.65
CA ALA A 246 -8.18 10.45 -9.44
C ALA A 246 -7.96 11.75 -10.23
N GLY A 247 -8.97 12.63 -10.26
CA GLY A 247 -8.88 13.87 -11.02
C GLY A 247 -7.87 14.89 -10.50
N ASP A 248 -7.51 14.81 -9.22
CA ASP A 248 -6.61 15.75 -8.54
C ASP A 248 -5.40 15.07 -7.88
N TRP A 249 -5.33 13.74 -7.89
CA TRP A 249 -4.25 12.99 -7.25
C TRP A 249 -4.02 11.63 -7.91
N THR A 250 -2.77 11.21 -8.01
CA THR A 250 -2.35 9.89 -8.50
C THR A 250 -1.26 9.32 -7.62
N GLY A 251 -1.26 8.03 -7.33
CA GLY A 251 -0.17 7.40 -6.60
C GLY A 251 -0.58 6.18 -5.78
N ASN A 252 0.37 5.67 -5.01
CA ASN A 252 0.19 4.51 -4.15
C ASN A 252 -0.48 4.91 -2.83
N VAL A 253 -1.54 4.19 -2.46
CA VAL A 253 -2.28 4.38 -1.21
C VAL A 253 -2.12 3.24 -0.21
N ALA A 254 -1.52 2.11 -0.61
CA ALA A 254 -1.17 1.03 0.30
C ALA A 254 0.19 1.34 0.94
N LEU A 255 0.16 1.74 2.20
CA LEU A 255 1.34 2.17 2.95
C LEU A 255 1.45 1.36 4.24
N THR A 256 2.70 1.12 4.67
CA THR A 256 2.99 0.62 6.02
C THR A 256 2.73 1.73 7.06
N ASP A 257 2.71 1.39 8.33
CA ASP A 257 2.60 2.35 9.44
C ASP A 257 3.69 3.43 9.42
N GLN A 258 4.82 3.15 8.77
CA GLN A 258 5.92 4.11 8.59
C GLN A 258 5.74 5.02 7.36
N GLY A 259 4.66 4.84 6.59
CA GLY A 259 4.38 5.60 5.38
C GLY A 259 5.20 5.18 4.15
N ASN A 260 5.73 3.96 4.15
CA ASN A 260 6.43 3.38 3.00
C ASN A 260 5.47 2.55 2.14
N ALA A 261 5.78 2.41 0.85
CA ALA A 261 5.10 1.42 0.02
C ALA A 261 5.30 0.01 0.61
N VAL A 262 4.27 -0.83 0.52
CA VAL A 262 4.33 -2.21 1.01
C VAL A 262 5.25 -3.02 0.12
N SER A 263 6.31 -3.56 0.69
CA SER A 263 7.27 -4.42 0.01
C SER A 263 7.94 -5.39 0.97
N LEU A 264 8.56 -6.43 0.43
CA LEU A 264 9.36 -7.37 1.21
C LEU A 264 10.34 -6.63 2.13
N ASN A 265 11.06 -5.64 1.59
CA ASN A 265 12.06 -4.91 2.36
C ASN A 265 11.44 -4.00 3.41
N THR A 266 10.35 -3.31 3.12
CA THR A 266 9.71 -2.43 4.10
C THR A 266 9.07 -3.24 5.22
N ILE A 267 8.31 -4.28 4.91
CA ILE A 267 7.69 -5.15 5.91
C ILE A 267 8.75 -5.88 6.74
N GLY A 268 9.80 -6.39 6.15
CA GLY A 268 10.86 -7.12 6.86
C GLY A 268 11.64 -6.29 7.88
N PHE A 269 11.53 -4.96 7.85
CA PHE A 269 12.11 -4.03 8.82
C PHE A 269 11.09 -3.44 9.80
N GLU A 270 9.80 -3.70 9.63
CA GLU A 270 8.77 -3.22 10.56
C GLU A 270 8.87 -3.94 11.91
N PRO A 271 8.63 -3.22 13.03
CA PRO A 271 8.78 -3.80 14.36
C PRO A 271 7.71 -4.86 14.70
N ASP A 272 6.56 -4.80 14.05
CA ASP A 272 5.41 -5.68 14.29
C ASP A 272 5.40 -6.89 13.33
N TYR A 273 6.41 -7.01 12.50
CA TYR A 273 6.59 -8.14 11.63
C TYR A 273 7.06 -9.38 12.41
N GLU A 274 6.31 -10.47 12.32
CA GLU A 274 6.69 -11.76 12.90
C GLU A 274 7.27 -12.69 11.84
N PRO A 275 8.61 -12.86 11.80
CA PRO A 275 9.20 -13.93 10.99
C PRO A 275 8.72 -15.27 11.55
N SER A 276 8.26 -16.14 10.67
CA SER A 276 7.74 -17.47 11.03
C SER A 276 6.51 -17.40 11.95
N ALA A 277 5.53 -16.58 11.59
CA ALA A 277 4.28 -16.47 12.34
C ALA A 277 3.72 -17.87 12.67
N PRO A 278 3.28 -18.13 13.91
CA PRO A 278 2.73 -19.45 14.28
C PRO A 278 1.58 -19.89 13.39
N ALA A 279 0.82 -18.96 12.85
CA ALA A 279 -0.28 -19.19 11.93
C ALA A 279 0.16 -19.87 10.61
N LEU A 280 1.41 -19.68 10.18
CA LEU A 280 1.96 -20.26 8.95
C LEU A 280 2.45 -21.71 9.11
N VAL A 281 2.55 -22.20 10.35
CA VAL A 281 3.05 -23.56 10.62
C VAL A 281 2.18 -24.60 9.92
N GLY A 282 2.77 -25.45 9.10
CA GLY A 282 2.07 -26.50 8.36
C GLY A 282 1.56 -26.10 6.99
N THR A 283 1.71 -24.84 6.61
CA THR A 283 1.44 -24.35 5.26
C THR A 283 2.75 -24.22 4.47
N CYS A 284 2.65 -23.95 3.19
CA CYS A 284 3.82 -23.71 2.36
C CYS A 284 4.58 -22.44 2.75
N MET A 285 3.93 -21.52 3.41
CA MET A 285 4.51 -20.30 3.94
C MET A 285 5.21 -20.48 5.31
N ALA A 286 5.30 -21.70 5.82
CA ALA A 286 6.03 -21.97 7.05
C ALA A 286 7.47 -21.44 6.96
N GLU A 287 7.96 -20.77 8.01
CA GLU A 287 9.26 -20.08 8.06
C GLU A 287 9.39 -18.84 7.16
N SER A 288 8.30 -18.41 6.57
CA SER A 288 8.20 -17.16 5.79
C SER A 288 7.69 -16.01 6.63
N GLY A 289 7.51 -14.85 6.01
CA GLY A 289 6.98 -13.67 6.69
C GLY A 289 5.60 -13.27 6.21
N ALA A 290 4.84 -12.73 7.15
CA ALA A 290 3.50 -12.22 6.89
C ALA A 290 3.19 -11.04 7.82
N THR A 291 2.29 -10.16 7.39
CA THR A 291 1.64 -9.18 8.25
C THR A 291 0.33 -9.75 8.79
N ASP A 292 -0.16 -9.21 9.88
CA ASP A 292 -1.58 -9.29 10.21
C ASP A 292 -2.40 -8.46 9.21
N TRP A 293 -3.73 -8.44 9.35
CA TRP A 293 -4.58 -7.53 8.61
C TRP A 293 -4.26 -6.07 8.96
N ASN A 294 -4.10 -5.27 7.94
CA ASN A 294 -3.89 -3.83 8.01
C ASN A 294 -5.02 -3.13 7.27
N THR A 295 -5.37 -1.92 7.67
CA THR A 295 -6.38 -1.12 6.97
C THR A 295 -5.72 0.08 6.29
N ALA A 296 -5.94 0.21 4.99
CA ALA A 296 -5.57 1.41 4.24
C ALA A 296 -6.79 2.32 4.07
N VAL A 297 -6.56 3.64 4.07
CA VAL A 297 -7.57 4.66 3.84
C VAL A 297 -7.04 5.63 2.79
N ALA A 298 -7.86 5.96 1.80
CA ALA A 298 -7.53 6.94 0.77
C ALA A 298 -8.65 7.93 0.56
N PHE A 299 -8.29 9.19 0.28
CA PHE A 299 -9.24 10.26 -0.03
C PHE A 299 -9.52 10.32 -1.52
N LEU A 300 -10.73 10.74 -1.87
CA LEU A 300 -11.26 10.77 -3.23
C LEU A 300 -12.09 12.02 -3.46
N PRO A 301 -12.02 12.63 -4.65
CA PRO A 301 -12.98 13.67 -5.02
C PRO A 301 -14.36 13.06 -5.25
N PRO A 302 -15.42 13.54 -4.54
CA PRO A 302 -16.78 13.12 -4.76
C PRO A 302 -17.25 13.33 -6.21
N GLY A 303 -17.95 12.36 -6.78
CA GLY A 303 -18.50 12.44 -8.14
C GLY A 303 -17.50 12.12 -9.26
N ASP A 304 -16.23 12.05 -8.98
CA ASP A 304 -15.20 11.72 -9.98
C ASP A 304 -15.23 10.25 -10.39
N THR A 305 -14.78 9.96 -11.60
CA THR A 305 -14.49 8.59 -12.02
C THR A 305 -13.01 8.32 -11.78
N VAL A 306 -12.74 7.34 -10.93
CA VAL A 306 -11.41 6.96 -10.52
C VAL A 306 -11.06 5.55 -10.99
N THR A 307 -9.76 5.30 -11.13
CA THR A 307 -9.20 3.96 -11.34
C THR A 307 -8.41 3.56 -10.09
N ILE A 308 -8.70 2.38 -9.56
CA ILE A 308 -7.98 1.77 -8.43
C ILE A 308 -7.37 0.47 -8.94
N VAL A 309 -6.06 0.29 -8.76
CA VAL A 309 -5.34 -0.91 -9.19
C VAL A 309 -4.68 -1.54 -7.96
N PHE A 310 -5.17 -2.69 -7.56
CA PHE A 310 -4.52 -3.53 -6.55
C PHE A 310 -3.54 -4.45 -7.29
N ALA A 311 -2.25 -4.29 -7.05
CA ALA A 311 -1.20 -4.99 -7.79
C ALA A 311 -0.18 -5.63 -6.87
N VAL A 312 0.22 -6.87 -7.19
CA VAL A 312 1.35 -7.57 -6.56
C VAL A 312 2.29 -8.07 -7.65
N PHE A 313 3.58 -8.00 -7.39
CA PHE A 313 4.62 -8.46 -8.33
C PHE A 313 5.91 -8.78 -7.61
N ASP A 314 6.69 -9.69 -8.21
CA ASP A 314 8.03 -10.00 -7.74
C ASP A 314 9.04 -8.97 -8.25
N GLY A 315 10.00 -8.68 -7.41
CA GLY A 315 11.09 -7.76 -7.71
C GLY A 315 12.40 -8.46 -7.98
N PHE A 316 13.04 -8.18 -9.11
CA PHE A 316 14.35 -8.67 -9.55
C PHE A 316 14.34 -10.06 -10.18
N ASP A 317 13.60 -11.04 -9.68
CA ASP A 317 13.35 -12.34 -10.32
C ASP A 317 11.93 -12.85 -9.88
N GLY A 318 11.46 -13.96 -10.46
CA GLY A 318 10.16 -14.56 -10.18
C GLY A 318 10.31 -15.88 -9.41
N THR A 319 11.08 -15.92 -8.31
CA THR A 319 11.45 -17.21 -7.70
C THR A 319 10.86 -17.49 -6.32
N LEU A 320 10.50 -16.52 -5.53
CA LEU A 320 9.94 -16.69 -4.19
C LEU A 320 8.66 -15.91 -4.09
N ASP A 321 7.55 -16.62 -4.23
CA ASP A 321 6.24 -16.01 -4.38
C ASP A 321 5.82 -15.13 -3.21
N SER A 322 5.14 -14.06 -3.55
CA SER A 322 4.47 -13.16 -2.63
C SER A 322 2.97 -13.15 -2.87
N TYR A 323 2.22 -13.00 -1.80
CA TYR A 323 0.75 -13.01 -1.83
C TYR A 323 0.20 -11.82 -1.07
N VAL A 324 -0.93 -11.31 -1.54
CA VAL A 324 -1.70 -10.32 -0.80
C VAL A 324 -3.14 -10.80 -0.63
N PHE A 325 -3.66 -10.67 0.59
CA PHE A 325 -5.06 -10.86 0.92
C PHE A 325 -5.72 -9.50 0.96
N ILE A 326 -6.88 -9.36 0.36
CA ILE A 326 -7.61 -8.09 0.25
C ILE A 326 -9.07 -8.33 0.59
N ASP A 327 -9.63 -7.48 1.45
CA ASP A 327 -11.00 -7.62 1.94
C ASP A 327 -11.59 -6.26 2.35
N ASN A 328 -12.86 -6.23 2.68
CA ASN A 328 -13.55 -5.17 3.43
C ASN A 328 -13.42 -3.77 2.80
N PHE A 329 -13.60 -3.68 1.49
CA PHE A 329 -13.66 -2.36 0.84
C PHE A 329 -14.90 -1.58 1.29
N ARG A 330 -14.70 -0.34 1.72
CA ARG A 330 -15.75 0.54 2.23
C ARG A 330 -15.64 1.94 1.69
N TRP A 331 -16.76 2.48 1.30
CA TRP A 331 -16.90 3.92 1.14
C TRP A 331 -17.03 4.59 2.50
N GLY A 332 -16.48 5.79 2.63
CA GLY A 332 -16.48 6.56 3.86
C GLY A 332 -16.48 8.06 3.64
N CYS A 333 -16.39 8.80 4.74
CA CYS A 333 -16.20 10.24 4.75
C CYS A 333 -15.23 10.61 5.88
N GLN A 334 -14.52 11.71 5.67
CA GLN A 334 -13.65 12.30 6.67
C GLN A 334 -14.45 12.97 7.79
#